data_efba898e96daed2235d709c40a6a1ea3
#
_entry.id   efba898e96daed2235d709c40a6a1ea3
#
_cell.length_a   1.000
_cell.length_b   1.000
_cell.length_c   1.000
_cell.angle_alpha   90.00
_cell.angle_beta   90.00
_cell.angle_gamma   90.00
#
_symmetry.space_group_name_H-M   'P 1'
#
loop_
_entity.id
_entity.type
_entity.pdbx_description
1 polymer ?
#
loop_
_entity_poly.entity_id
_entity_poly.type
_entity_poly.pdbx_seq_one_letter_code
_entity_poly.pdbx_strand_id
1 'polypeptide(L)'
;MVKNPSFYSVIIGTEILNGRRKDKHFEFLNKELLKRGWEQKASFVIKDDPSFMEDVFNLVKKDENSVMFSFGGIGATPDDYTREVAAKVFSNGIIEQNKKALELIINQFGKEAYPHRVNMANLPKNSILLKNVVNNVPGFGVDERFFFVPGFPEMAQHMVIEALNRFYPKNIKKYSCNFIVHSSENDIIEIMKSLPLDMEFSSLPKFIGDKRIVEIYIADFDKNRVKKWCEFFKSEVDRKGIKKDVLSDDF
;
A
#
# COMPACT_ATOMS: atom_id res chain seq x y z
N MET A 1 -13.61 -1.17 -11.71
CA MET A 1 -12.25 -0.61 -11.40
C MET A 1 -12.36 0.87 -11.06
N VAL A 2 -11.65 1.33 -10.04
CA VAL A 2 -11.57 2.75 -9.63
C VAL A 2 -10.64 3.49 -10.59
N LYS A 3 -11.07 4.64 -11.11
CA LYS A 3 -10.31 5.40 -12.12
C LYS A 3 -9.06 6.07 -11.53
N ASN A 4 -9.18 6.63 -10.31
CA ASN A 4 -8.09 7.27 -9.58
C ASN A 4 -8.00 6.64 -8.19
N PRO A 5 -7.36 5.47 -8.06
CA PRO A 5 -7.36 4.71 -6.81
C PRO A 5 -6.51 5.37 -5.73
N SER A 6 -7.06 5.40 -4.52
CA SER A 6 -6.33 5.68 -3.28
C SER A 6 -5.96 4.36 -2.63
N PHE A 7 -4.69 3.97 -2.66
CA PHE A 7 -4.26 2.68 -2.12
C PHE A 7 -4.02 2.72 -0.62
N TYR A 8 -4.55 1.71 0.05
CA TYR A 8 -4.40 1.49 1.49
C TYR A 8 -3.85 0.11 1.77
N SER A 9 -3.03 -0.03 2.81
CA SER A 9 -2.73 -1.33 3.40
C SER A 9 -3.27 -1.41 4.83
N VAL A 10 -3.78 -2.58 5.19
CA VAL A 10 -4.14 -2.91 6.57
C VAL A 10 -3.40 -4.21 6.94
N ILE A 11 -2.44 -4.09 7.82
CA ILE A 11 -1.57 -5.17 8.26
C ILE A 11 -2.06 -5.61 9.64
N ILE A 12 -2.62 -6.81 9.69
CA ILE A 12 -3.26 -7.37 10.89
C ILE A 12 -2.30 -8.39 11.49
N GLY A 13 -1.86 -8.14 12.71
CA GLY A 13 -0.97 -9.03 13.42
C GLY A 13 -0.49 -8.44 14.75
N THR A 14 -1.00 -8.99 15.84
CA THR A 14 -0.59 -8.64 17.20
C THR A 14 0.91 -8.85 17.42
N GLU A 15 1.50 -9.85 16.74
CA GLU A 15 2.93 -10.15 16.82
C GLU A 15 3.83 -9.08 16.18
N ILE A 16 3.29 -8.27 15.27
CA ILE A 16 4.02 -7.13 14.69
C ILE A 16 4.07 -6.00 15.72
N LEU A 17 2.93 -5.67 16.31
CA LEU A 17 2.83 -4.57 17.29
C LEU A 17 3.54 -4.83 18.62
N ASN A 18 3.70 -6.10 19.00
CA ASN A 18 4.48 -6.45 20.21
C ASN A 18 5.96 -6.77 19.93
N GLY A 19 6.42 -6.54 18.69
CA GLY A 19 7.83 -6.65 18.29
C GLY A 19 8.35 -8.07 18.07
N ARG A 20 7.50 -9.12 18.16
CA ARG A 20 7.92 -10.52 17.90
C ARG A 20 8.19 -10.80 16.43
N ARG A 21 7.60 -10.00 15.52
CA ARG A 21 7.76 -10.12 14.06
C ARG A 21 7.89 -8.74 13.43
N LYS A 22 8.74 -8.62 12.39
CA LYS A 22 8.83 -7.40 11.58
C LYS A 22 7.84 -7.47 10.44
N ASP A 23 7.17 -6.34 10.15
CA ASP A 23 6.37 -6.20 8.95
C ASP A 23 7.24 -6.26 7.69
N LYS A 24 6.73 -6.95 6.66
CA LYS A 24 7.31 -7.03 5.31
C LYS A 24 6.30 -6.68 4.21
N HIS A 25 5.08 -6.32 4.61
CA HIS A 25 3.99 -6.09 3.66
C HIS A 25 3.97 -4.65 3.17
N PHE A 26 4.19 -3.67 4.07
CA PHE A 26 4.22 -2.27 3.70
C PHE A 26 5.26 -1.98 2.62
N GLU A 27 6.51 -2.34 2.87
CA GLU A 27 7.62 -2.09 1.94
C GLU A 27 7.37 -2.77 0.59
N PHE A 28 6.90 -4.01 0.60
CA PHE A 28 6.60 -4.76 -0.62
C PHE A 28 5.49 -4.10 -1.44
N LEU A 29 4.33 -3.80 -0.81
CA LEU A 29 3.20 -3.18 -1.50
C LEU A 29 3.59 -1.81 -2.05
N ASN A 30 4.25 -0.97 -1.24
CA ASN A 30 4.72 0.34 -1.65
C ASN A 30 5.60 0.25 -2.91
N LYS A 31 6.60 -0.64 -2.90
CA LYS A 31 7.48 -0.88 -4.06
C LYS A 31 6.72 -1.31 -5.31
N GLU A 32 5.74 -2.22 -5.17
CA GLU A 32 4.94 -2.70 -6.31
C GLU A 32 3.98 -1.64 -6.86
N LEU A 33 3.45 -0.77 -6.00
CA LEU A 33 2.64 0.38 -6.41
C LEU A 33 3.49 1.41 -7.16
N LEU A 34 4.64 1.82 -6.60
CA LEU A 34 5.54 2.79 -7.23
C LEU A 34 6.05 2.33 -8.60
N LYS A 35 6.38 1.03 -8.78
CA LYS A 35 6.75 0.47 -10.08
C LYS A 35 5.64 0.64 -11.15
N ARG A 36 4.40 0.78 -10.72
CA ARG A 36 3.23 0.94 -11.59
C ARG A 36 2.77 2.39 -11.72
N GLY A 37 3.48 3.33 -11.07
CA GLY A 37 3.11 4.74 -11.04
C GLY A 37 1.91 5.01 -10.11
N TRP A 38 1.65 4.14 -9.15
CA TRP A 38 0.67 4.32 -8.09
C TRP A 38 1.35 4.66 -6.78
N GLU A 39 0.63 5.32 -5.88
CA GLU A 39 1.10 5.68 -4.55
C GLU A 39 0.17 5.14 -3.48
N GLN A 40 0.75 4.87 -2.33
CA GLN A 40 0.00 4.43 -1.17
C GLN A 40 -0.44 5.66 -0.35
N LYS A 41 -1.75 5.77 -0.10
CA LYS A 41 -2.32 6.88 0.68
C LYS A 41 -2.11 6.72 2.17
N ALA A 42 -2.27 5.50 2.69
CA ALA A 42 -2.06 5.19 4.09
C ALA A 42 -1.77 3.71 4.33
N SER A 43 -1.11 3.42 5.46
CA SER A 43 -0.87 2.08 5.95
C SER A 43 -1.25 2.01 7.44
N PHE A 44 -2.00 0.99 7.81
CA PHE A 44 -2.40 0.69 9.18
C PHE A 44 -1.76 -0.61 9.62
N VAL A 45 -1.14 -0.61 10.79
CA VAL A 45 -0.71 -1.84 11.46
C VAL A 45 -1.58 -1.98 12.69
N ILE A 46 -2.37 -3.04 12.77
CA ILE A 46 -3.40 -3.21 13.81
C ILE A 46 -3.34 -4.61 14.45
N LYS A 47 -3.91 -4.72 15.64
CA LYS A 47 -4.09 -6.00 16.31
C LYS A 47 -5.22 -6.81 15.67
N ASP A 48 -5.26 -8.10 15.99
CA ASP A 48 -6.35 -9.02 15.68
C ASP A 48 -7.57 -8.74 16.60
N ASP A 49 -8.09 -7.52 16.53
CA ASP A 49 -9.26 -7.03 17.26
C ASP A 49 -10.41 -6.76 16.28
N PRO A 50 -11.48 -7.59 16.27
CA PRO A 50 -12.57 -7.47 15.30
C PRO A 50 -13.25 -6.11 15.29
N SER A 51 -13.41 -5.47 16.46
CA SER A 51 -14.06 -4.16 16.57
C SER A 51 -13.20 -3.08 15.92
N PHE A 52 -11.90 -3.06 16.24
CA PHE A 52 -10.98 -2.08 15.67
C PHE A 52 -10.71 -2.33 14.17
N MET A 53 -10.69 -3.61 13.75
CA MET A 53 -10.61 -3.96 12.33
C MET A 53 -11.81 -3.39 11.55
N GLU A 54 -13.03 -3.50 12.12
CA GLU A 54 -14.25 -2.95 11.52
C GLU A 54 -14.16 -1.43 11.37
N ASP A 55 -13.69 -0.73 12.39
CA ASP A 55 -13.51 0.73 12.36
C ASP A 55 -12.53 1.15 11.25
N VAL A 56 -11.39 0.47 11.14
CA VAL A 56 -10.39 0.74 10.10
C VAL A 56 -10.92 0.43 8.70
N PHE A 57 -11.62 -0.70 8.51
CA PHE A 57 -12.21 -1.04 7.22
C PHE A 57 -13.29 -0.03 6.81
N ASN A 58 -14.13 0.42 7.75
CA ASN A 58 -15.12 1.47 7.50
C ASN A 58 -14.45 2.82 7.17
N LEU A 59 -13.35 3.17 7.85
CA LEU A 59 -12.57 4.37 7.52
C LEU A 59 -12.08 4.33 6.07
N VAL A 60 -11.51 3.20 5.65
CA VAL A 60 -11.04 3.01 4.27
C VAL A 60 -12.20 3.04 3.28
N LYS A 61 -13.33 2.39 3.61
CA LYS A 61 -14.53 2.34 2.75
C LYS A 61 -15.14 3.71 2.48
N LYS A 62 -15.03 4.66 3.42
CA LYS A 62 -15.52 6.06 3.25
C LYS A 62 -14.84 6.80 2.09
N ASP A 63 -13.63 6.44 1.74
CA ASP A 63 -12.99 6.94 0.52
C ASP A 63 -13.54 6.16 -0.68
N GLU A 64 -14.36 6.82 -1.50
CA GLU A 64 -14.99 6.21 -2.69
C GLU A 64 -13.98 5.70 -3.71
N ASN A 65 -12.76 6.22 -3.69
CA ASN A 65 -11.65 5.79 -4.54
C ASN A 65 -10.72 4.78 -3.86
N SER A 66 -11.04 4.32 -2.65
CA SER A 66 -10.17 3.40 -1.93
C SER A 66 -9.99 2.06 -2.64
N VAL A 67 -8.76 1.59 -2.62
CA VAL A 67 -8.35 0.22 -2.94
C VAL A 67 -7.52 -0.28 -1.76
N MET A 68 -7.92 -1.38 -1.14
CA MET A 68 -7.29 -1.86 0.08
C MET A 68 -6.67 -3.25 -0.14
N PHE A 69 -5.46 -3.41 0.38
CA PHE A 69 -4.83 -4.71 0.60
C PHE A 69 -4.76 -4.97 2.11
N SER A 70 -5.48 -5.98 2.57
CA SER A 70 -5.47 -6.46 3.96
C SER A 70 -4.62 -7.71 4.06
N PHE A 71 -3.71 -7.74 5.02
CA PHE A 71 -2.74 -8.82 5.25
C PHE A 71 -2.98 -9.44 6.61
N GLY A 72 -3.26 -10.75 6.64
CA GLY A 72 -3.47 -11.51 7.88
C GLY A 72 -4.94 -11.81 8.21
N GLY A 73 -5.14 -12.69 9.19
CA GLY A 73 -6.43 -13.02 9.77
C GLY A 73 -7.41 -13.77 8.86
N ILE A 74 -6.94 -14.42 7.78
CA ILE A 74 -7.79 -15.22 6.85
C ILE A 74 -7.59 -16.73 6.98
N GLY A 75 -6.87 -17.20 7.98
CA GLY A 75 -6.61 -18.61 8.26
C GLY A 75 -7.82 -19.35 8.88
N ALA A 76 -7.54 -20.44 9.57
CA ALA A 76 -8.55 -21.29 10.18
C ALA A 76 -8.49 -21.31 11.72
N THR A 77 -7.68 -20.42 12.31
CA THR A 77 -7.53 -20.32 13.77
C THR A 77 -8.62 -19.42 14.38
N PRO A 78 -8.92 -19.55 15.67
CA PRO A 78 -10.01 -18.79 16.30
C PRO A 78 -9.81 -17.27 16.33
N ASP A 79 -8.59 -16.79 16.08
CA ASP A 79 -8.20 -15.38 16.00
C ASP A 79 -8.19 -14.81 14.56
N ASP A 80 -8.60 -15.62 13.57
CA ASP A 80 -8.70 -15.21 12.16
C ASP A 80 -10.09 -14.59 11.87
N TYR A 81 -10.27 -13.33 12.22
CA TYR A 81 -11.56 -12.61 12.10
C TYR A 81 -11.78 -11.88 10.78
N THR A 82 -10.77 -11.83 9.91
CA THR A 82 -10.80 -10.96 8.71
C THR A 82 -11.96 -11.26 7.77
N ARG A 83 -12.35 -12.52 7.58
CA ARG A 83 -13.47 -12.91 6.69
C ARG A 83 -14.82 -12.37 7.18
N GLU A 84 -15.08 -12.51 8.48
CA GLU A 84 -16.31 -12.06 9.13
C GLU A 84 -16.41 -10.54 9.12
N VAL A 85 -15.32 -9.84 9.48
CA VAL A 85 -15.27 -8.37 9.44
C VAL A 85 -15.37 -7.85 8.02
N ALA A 86 -14.68 -8.48 7.05
CA ALA A 86 -14.81 -8.12 5.64
C ALA A 86 -16.23 -8.30 5.11
N ALA A 87 -16.90 -9.40 5.48
CA ALA A 87 -18.30 -9.61 5.11
C ALA A 87 -19.21 -8.53 5.69
N LYS A 88 -19.03 -8.20 6.97
CA LYS A 88 -19.82 -7.18 7.67
C LYS A 88 -19.70 -5.82 6.99
N VAL A 89 -18.48 -5.41 6.67
CA VAL A 89 -18.21 -4.07 6.11
C VAL A 89 -18.50 -4.01 4.60
N PHE A 90 -18.11 -5.01 3.82
CA PHE A 90 -18.11 -4.91 2.35
C PHE A 90 -19.17 -5.78 1.66
N SER A 91 -19.86 -6.68 2.39
CA SER A 91 -20.83 -7.62 1.80
C SER A 91 -22.14 -7.74 2.61
N ASN A 92 -22.53 -6.67 3.29
CA ASN A 92 -23.77 -6.61 4.12
C ASN A 92 -23.89 -7.77 5.13
N GLY A 93 -22.76 -8.26 5.66
CA GLY A 93 -22.69 -9.38 6.60
C GLY A 93 -22.93 -10.76 5.99
N ILE A 94 -23.05 -10.86 4.66
CA ILE A 94 -23.37 -12.13 4.01
C ILE A 94 -22.09 -12.91 3.75
N ILE A 95 -22.00 -14.11 4.32
CA ILE A 95 -20.95 -15.11 4.08
C ILE A 95 -21.55 -16.30 3.36
N GLU A 96 -20.86 -16.78 2.33
CA GLU A 96 -21.24 -17.97 1.58
C GLU A 96 -20.02 -18.90 1.45
N GLN A 97 -20.28 -20.21 1.47
CA GLN A 97 -19.21 -21.16 1.19
C GLN A 97 -18.86 -21.15 -0.30
N ASN A 98 -17.65 -20.69 -0.62
CA ASN A 98 -17.16 -20.66 -1.99
C ASN A 98 -16.71 -22.07 -2.41
N LYS A 99 -17.44 -22.67 -3.35
CA LYS A 99 -17.21 -24.06 -3.82
C LYS A 99 -15.79 -24.27 -4.36
N LYS A 100 -15.26 -23.29 -5.11
CA LYS A 100 -13.90 -23.39 -5.69
C LYS A 100 -12.82 -23.28 -4.62
N ALA A 101 -12.98 -22.40 -3.64
CA ALA A 101 -12.08 -22.30 -2.50
C ALA A 101 -12.11 -23.61 -1.68
N LEU A 102 -13.30 -24.17 -1.42
CA LEU A 102 -13.43 -25.43 -0.71
C LEU A 102 -12.70 -26.58 -1.43
N GLU A 103 -12.89 -26.70 -2.75
CA GLU A 103 -12.19 -27.69 -3.57
C GLU A 103 -10.67 -27.55 -3.45
N LEU A 104 -10.14 -26.32 -3.56
CA LEU A 104 -8.70 -26.06 -3.44
C LEU A 104 -8.16 -26.43 -2.05
N ILE A 105 -8.91 -26.12 -0.98
CA ILE A 105 -8.54 -26.45 0.40
C ILE A 105 -8.53 -27.96 0.62
N ILE A 106 -9.56 -28.66 0.16
CA ILE A 106 -9.64 -30.12 0.29
C ILE A 106 -8.51 -30.79 -0.51
N ASN A 107 -8.25 -30.33 -1.73
CA ASN A 107 -7.16 -30.85 -2.55
C ASN A 107 -5.78 -30.62 -1.89
N GLN A 108 -5.60 -29.50 -1.18
CA GLN A 108 -4.36 -29.19 -0.50
C GLN A 108 -4.12 -30.03 0.75
N PHE A 109 -5.15 -30.26 1.56
CA PHE A 109 -5.01 -30.84 2.90
C PHE A 109 -5.61 -32.24 3.05
N GLY A 110 -6.36 -32.71 2.07
CA GLY A 110 -7.03 -34.03 2.15
C GLY A 110 -7.92 -34.14 3.40
N LYS A 111 -7.70 -35.19 4.17
CA LYS A 111 -8.46 -35.42 5.41
C LYS A 111 -8.21 -34.36 6.48
N GLU A 112 -7.05 -33.76 6.48
CA GLU A 112 -6.70 -32.68 7.44
C GLU A 112 -7.39 -31.33 7.15
N ALA A 113 -8.16 -31.24 6.07
CA ALA A 113 -9.01 -30.08 5.83
C ALA A 113 -10.11 -29.98 6.89
N TYR A 114 -10.53 -31.10 7.45
CA TYR A 114 -11.63 -31.19 8.41
C TYR A 114 -11.15 -31.32 9.86
N PRO A 115 -11.89 -30.75 10.83
CA PRO A 115 -13.12 -29.96 10.62
C PRO A 115 -12.89 -28.47 10.36
N HIS A 116 -11.68 -27.93 10.53
CA HIS A 116 -11.44 -26.50 10.68
C HIS A 116 -11.05 -25.77 9.40
N ARG A 117 -10.11 -26.33 8.60
CA ARG A 117 -9.56 -25.63 7.42
C ARG A 117 -10.60 -25.37 6.33
N VAL A 118 -11.63 -26.21 6.22
CA VAL A 118 -12.75 -25.98 5.29
C VAL A 118 -13.48 -24.66 5.54
N ASN A 119 -13.40 -24.11 6.77
CA ASN A 119 -14.01 -22.83 7.11
C ASN A 119 -13.34 -21.66 6.39
N MET A 120 -12.10 -21.81 5.92
CA MET A 120 -11.44 -20.79 5.07
C MET A 120 -12.16 -20.58 3.73
N ALA A 121 -13.04 -21.51 3.32
CA ALA A 121 -13.89 -21.36 2.15
C ALA A 121 -15.15 -20.51 2.39
N ASN A 122 -15.47 -20.18 3.65
CA ASN A 122 -16.57 -19.30 3.99
C ASN A 122 -16.11 -17.85 3.77
N LEU A 123 -16.53 -17.25 2.65
CA LEU A 123 -16.06 -15.95 2.18
C LEU A 123 -17.22 -14.96 2.08
N PRO A 124 -16.94 -13.64 2.13
CA PRO A 124 -17.95 -12.65 1.80
C PRO A 124 -18.61 -12.95 0.46
N LYS A 125 -19.90 -12.73 0.36
CA LYS A 125 -20.67 -12.96 -0.87
C LYS A 125 -20.04 -12.27 -2.08
N ASN A 126 -20.07 -12.94 -3.24
CA ASN A 126 -19.49 -12.48 -4.49
C ASN A 126 -17.96 -12.26 -4.46
N SER A 127 -17.25 -12.89 -3.52
CA SER A 127 -15.79 -12.83 -3.49
C SER A 127 -15.17 -13.44 -4.75
N ILE A 128 -14.19 -12.74 -5.32
CA ILE A 128 -13.26 -13.30 -6.29
C ILE A 128 -12.12 -14.00 -5.55
N LEU A 129 -11.53 -15.04 -6.15
CA LEU A 129 -10.38 -15.72 -5.56
C LEU A 129 -9.07 -15.18 -6.13
N LEU A 130 -8.06 -15.06 -5.26
CA LEU A 130 -6.67 -14.76 -5.59
C LEU A 130 -5.85 -16.03 -5.43
N LYS A 131 -5.07 -16.39 -6.45
CA LYS A 131 -4.31 -17.65 -6.48
C LYS A 131 -3.16 -17.64 -5.49
N ASN A 132 -3.10 -18.67 -4.64
CA ASN A 132 -1.94 -18.94 -3.81
C ASN A 132 -1.04 -19.98 -4.49
N VAL A 133 0.14 -19.57 -4.93
CA VAL A 133 1.08 -20.46 -5.62
C VAL A 133 1.89 -21.33 -4.66
N VAL A 134 1.82 -21.07 -3.34
CA VAL A 134 2.61 -21.79 -2.32
C VAL A 134 1.86 -23.01 -1.81
N ASN A 135 0.57 -22.85 -1.46
CA ASN A 135 -0.21 -23.95 -0.85
C ASN A 135 -1.66 -24.03 -1.37
N ASN A 136 -1.97 -23.39 -2.48
CA ASN A 136 -3.29 -23.38 -3.13
C ASN A 136 -4.48 -22.84 -2.30
N VAL A 137 -4.29 -22.48 -1.01
CA VAL A 137 -5.36 -21.86 -0.21
C VAL A 137 -5.50 -20.41 -0.66
N PRO A 138 -6.61 -20.04 -1.32
CA PRO A 138 -6.72 -18.73 -1.97
C PRO A 138 -6.90 -17.61 -0.96
N GLY A 139 -6.38 -16.42 -1.33
CA GLY A 139 -6.91 -15.16 -0.81
C GLY A 139 -8.22 -14.80 -1.53
N PHE A 140 -8.81 -13.69 -1.16
CA PHE A 140 -10.05 -13.24 -1.80
C PHE A 140 -10.09 -11.72 -1.98
N GLY A 141 -10.98 -11.28 -2.85
CA GLY A 141 -11.27 -9.86 -3.06
C GLY A 141 -12.77 -9.61 -3.16
N VAL A 142 -13.19 -8.42 -2.74
CA VAL A 142 -14.57 -7.92 -2.83
C VAL A 142 -14.57 -6.64 -3.67
N ASP A 143 -15.57 -6.50 -4.57
CA ASP A 143 -15.79 -5.33 -5.44
C ASP A 143 -14.60 -4.93 -6.31
N GLU A 144 -13.63 -5.85 -6.55
CA GLU A 144 -12.37 -5.58 -7.26
C GLU A 144 -11.54 -4.45 -6.62
N ARG A 145 -11.79 -4.14 -5.34
CA ARG A 145 -11.22 -3.04 -4.58
C ARG A 145 -10.61 -3.45 -3.25
N PHE A 146 -11.20 -4.42 -2.58
CA PHE A 146 -10.81 -4.82 -1.23
C PHE A 146 -10.26 -6.24 -1.29
N PHE A 147 -8.94 -6.36 -1.17
CA PHE A 147 -8.20 -7.62 -1.31
C PHE A 147 -7.68 -8.10 0.04
N PHE A 148 -7.88 -9.38 0.33
CA PHE A 148 -7.54 -10.01 1.60
C PHE A 148 -6.61 -11.19 1.35
N VAL A 149 -5.40 -11.12 1.91
CA VAL A 149 -4.33 -12.07 1.68
C VAL A 149 -3.74 -12.56 3.01
N PRO A 150 -3.07 -13.73 3.03
CA PRO A 150 -2.44 -14.24 4.26
C PRO A 150 -1.40 -13.29 4.84
N GLY A 151 -1.13 -13.41 6.14
CA GLY A 151 -0.03 -12.72 6.82
C GLY A 151 1.37 -13.31 6.55
N PHE A 152 1.50 -14.30 5.66
CA PHE A 152 2.78 -14.88 5.23
C PHE A 152 3.25 -14.18 3.94
N PRO A 153 4.38 -13.46 3.99
CA PRO A 153 4.85 -12.66 2.84
C PRO A 153 4.97 -13.46 1.55
N GLU A 154 5.49 -14.68 1.61
CA GLU A 154 5.70 -15.54 0.46
C GLU A 154 4.39 -15.90 -0.28
N MET A 155 3.28 -15.98 0.46
CA MET A 155 1.94 -16.22 -0.10
C MET A 155 1.30 -14.91 -0.57
N ALA A 156 1.33 -13.89 0.29
CA ALA A 156 0.66 -12.61 0.05
C ALA A 156 1.19 -11.88 -1.18
N GLN A 157 2.52 -11.88 -1.38
CA GLN A 157 3.16 -11.14 -2.47
C GLN A 157 2.64 -11.55 -3.85
N HIS A 158 2.50 -12.84 -4.11
CA HIS A 158 1.97 -13.34 -5.38
C HIS A 158 0.52 -12.91 -5.62
N MET A 159 -0.31 -12.93 -4.58
CA MET A 159 -1.71 -12.51 -4.66
C MET A 159 -1.85 -11.01 -4.88
N VAL A 160 -1.01 -10.20 -4.23
CA VAL A 160 -0.94 -8.76 -4.46
C VAL A 160 -0.57 -8.45 -5.91
N ILE A 161 0.47 -9.10 -6.44
CA ILE A 161 0.90 -8.94 -7.84
C ILE A 161 -0.23 -9.35 -8.79
N GLU A 162 -0.93 -10.47 -8.54
CA GLU A 162 -2.06 -10.91 -9.34
C GLU A 162 -3.18 -9.86 -9.34
N ALA A 163 -3.59 -9.37 -8.17
CA ALA A 163 -4.64 -8.36 -8.05
C ALA A 163 -4.24 -7.04 -8.75
N LEU A 164 -3.01 -6.56 -8.56
CA LEU A 164 -2.53 -5.35 -9.21
C LEU A 164 -2.47 -5.51 -10.75
N ASN A 165 -1.97 -6.63 -11.25
CA ASN A 165 -1.90 -6.87 -12.70
C ASN A 165 -3.29 -6.98 -13.34
N ARG A 166 -4.25 -7.58 -12.61
CA ARG A 166 -5.60 -7.82 -13.10
C ARG A 166 -6.47 -6.56 -13.07
N PHE A 167 -6.38 -5.76 -12.01
CA PHE A 167 -7.30 -4.65 -11.77
C PHE A 167 -6.64 -3.27 -11.82
N TYR A 168 -5.34 -3.18 -11.50
CA TYR A 168 -4.58 -1.93 -11.39
C TYR A 168 -3.22 -2.05 -12.09
N PRO A 169 -3.21 -2.22 -13.44
CA PRO A 169 -1.97 -2.29 -14.20
C PRO A 169 -1.20 -0.97 -14.13
N LYS A 170 -0.23 -0.78 -15.00
CA LYS A 170 0.56 0.46 -15.03
C LYS A 170 -0.31 1.71 -15.20
N ASN A 171 0.02 2.73 -14.42
CA ASN A 171 -0.48 4.09 -14.54
C ASN A 171 0.44 4.94 -15.44
N ILE A 172 0.14 6.22 -15.54
CA ILE A 172 0.98 7.22 -16.20
C ILE A 172 2.31 7.36 -15.45
N LYS A 173 3.41 7.51 -16.20
CA LYS A 173 4.74 7.74 -15.61
C LYS A 173 4.72 9.06 -14.81
N LYS A 174 5.20 9.02 -13.58
CA LYS A 174 5.50 10.20 -12.78
C LYS A 174 6.94 10.62 -13.06
N TYR A 175 7.15 11.92 -13.20
CA TYR A 175 8.45 12.53 -13.39
C TYR A 175 8.89 13.20 -12.10
N SER A 176 10.19 13.22 -11.83
CA SER A 176 10.70 13.80 -10.60
C SER A 176 12.09 14.40 -10.78
N CYS A 177 12.46 15.29 -9.87
CA CYS A 177 13.84 15.62 -9.62
C CYS A 177 14.15 15.53 -8.12
N ASN A 178 15.36 15.09 -7.82
CA ASN A 178 15.87 14.95 -6.47
C ASN A 178 17.27 15.57 -6.37
N PHE A 179 17.49 16.45 -5.39
CA PHE A 179 18.77 17.11 -5.18
C PHE A 179 18.97 17.53 -3.72
N ILE A 180 20.23 17.65 -3.32
CA ILE A 180 20.62 18.11 -1.99
C ILE A 180 20.96 19.59 -2.05
N VAL A 181 20.48 20.34 -1.06
CA VAL A 181 20.84 21.73 -0.79
C VAL A 181 21.68 21.78 0.48
N HIS A 182 22.89 22.38 0.42
CA HIS A 182 23.80 22.50 1.55
C HIS A 182 23.44 23.72 2.41
N SER A 183 22.27 23.67 3.05
CA SER A 183 21.76 24.76 3.90
C SER A 183 20.69 24.22 4.85
N SER A 184 20.09 25.12 5.63
CA SER A 184 18.91 24.82 6.42
C SER A 184 17.61 25.04 5.62
N GLU A 185 16.51 24.43 6.06
CA GLU A 185 15.19 24.69 5.46
C GLU A 185 14.80 26.16 5.55
N ASN A 186 15.16 26.85 6.64
CA ASN A 186 14.86 28.27 6.83
C ASN A 186 15.45 29.14 5.72
N ASP A 187 16.63 28.80 5.18
CA ASP A 187 17.29 29.60 4.16
C ASP A 187 16.60 29.51 2.79
N ILE A 188 15.83 28.40 2.57
CA ILE A 188 15.16 28.10 1.30
C ILE A 188 13.63 28.08 1.41
N ILE A 189 13.06 28.44 2.57
CA ILE A 189 11.62 28.35 2.82
C ILE A 189 10.79 29.19 1.83
N GLU A 190 11.28 30.36 1.44
CA GLU A 190 10.58 31.23 0.48
C GLU A 190 10.61 30.65 -0.94
N ILE A 191 11.64 29.88 -1.28
CA ILE A 191 11.67 29.12 -2.54
C ILE A 191 10.64 27.99 -2.50
N MET A 192 10.56 27.26 -1.37
CA MET A 192 9.56 26.18 -1.17
C MET A 192 8.12 26.71 -1.31
N LYS A 193 7.83 27.87 -0.70
CA LYS A 193 6.51 28.53 -0.77
C LYS A 193 6.10 28.96 -2.18
N SER A 194 7.07 29.12 -3.08
CA SER A 194 6.81 29.52 -4.46
C SER A 194 6.29 28.38 -5.34
N LEU A 195 6.43 27.13 -4.87
CA LEU A 195 5.96 25.97 -5.60
C LEU A 195 4.43 25.90 -5.61
N PRO A 196 3.80 25.40 -6.70
CA PRO A 196 2.36 25.18 -6.73
C PRO A 196 1.91 24.20 -5.63
N LEU A 197 0.80 24.51 -4.96
CA LEU A 197 0.26 23.69 -3.88
C LEU A 197 -0.19 22.27 -4.32
N ASP A 198 -0.48 22.12 -5.60
CA ASP A 198 -0.87 20.85 -6.22
C ASP A 198 0.32 20.04 -6.76
N MET A 199 1.53 20.54 -6.63
CA MET A 199 2.76 19.83 -7.00
C MET A 199 3.25 19.01 -5.81
N GLU A 200 3.63 17.77 -6.07
CA GLU A 200 4.26 16.96 -5.03
C GLU A 200 5.64 17.53 -4.69
N PHE A 201 5.80 17.84 -3.43
CA PHE A 201 7.01 18.41 -2.89
C PHE A 201 7.33 17.79 -1.53
N SER A 202 8.59 17.45 -1.31
CA SER A 202 9.07 17.16 0.04
C SER A 202 10.46 17.75 0.27
N SER A 203 10.70 18.17 1.51
CA SER A 203 12.01 18.52 2.04
C SER A 203 12.35 17.59 3.19
N LEU A 204 13.57 17.05 3.16
CA LEU A 204 14.04 16.11 4.18
C LEU A 204 15.37 16.62 4.75
N PRO A 205 15.34 17.28 5.93
CA PRO A 205 16.55 17.76 6.57
C PRO A 205 17.39 16.58 7.09
N LYS A 206 18.69 16.68 6.89
CA LYS A 206 19.69 15.69 7.33
C LYS A 206 20.92 16.39 7.89
N PHE A 207 21.71 15.66 8.67
CA PHE A 207 23.03 16.07 9.11
C PHE A 207 24.10 15.15 8.48
N ILE A 208 25.15 15.76 7.92
CA ILE A 208 26.38 15.05 7.52
C ILE A 208 27.52 15.64 8.35
N GLY A 209 27.90 14.94 9.44
CA GLY A 209 28.71 15.53 10.50
C GLY A 209 27.97 16.72 11.13
N ASP A 210 28.65 17.88 11.23
CA ASP A 210 28.06 19.11 11.78
C ASP A 210 27.34 19.98 10.72
N LYS A 211 27.32 19.54 9.45
CA LYS A 211 26.72 20.30 8.36
C LYS A 211 25.27 19.91 8.16
N ARG A 212 24.39 20.92 8.10
CA ARG A 212 22.99 20.75 7.72
C ARG A 212 22.87 20.67 6.21
N ILE A 213 22.09 19.73 5.75
CA ILE A 213 21.66 19.59 4.36
C ILE A 213 20.17 19.35 4.30
N VAL A 214 19.56 19.65 3.17
CA VAL A 214 18.16 19.35 2.91
C VAL A 214 18.08 18.62 1.57
N GLU A 215 17.49 17.43 1.59
CA GLU A 215 17.14 16.72 0.36
C GLU A 215 15.79 17.24 -0.13
N ILE A 216 15.74 17.70 -1.37
CA ILE A 216 14.55 18.25 -2.02
C ILE A 216 14.07 17.28 -3.08
N TYR A 217 12.79 16.93 -3.02
CA TYR A 217 12.11 16.13 -4.02
C TYR A 217 10.93 16.91 -4.59
N ILE A 218 10.85 16.98 -5.93
CA ILE A 218 9.76 17.63 -6.68
C ILE A 218 9.27 16.63 -7.73
N ALA A 219 7.95 16.38 -7.78
CA ALA A 219 7.38 15.44 -8.75
C ALA A 219 6.00 15.86 -9.25
N ASP A 220 5.65 15.40 -10.46
CA ASP A 220 4.36 15.60 -11.11
C ASP A 220 4.21 14.59 -12.26
N PHE A 221 3.00 14.39 -12.76
CA PHE A 221 2.74 13.61 -13.96
C PHE A 221 3.02 14.40 -15.25
N ASP A 222 3.13 15.72 -15.20
CA ASP A 222 3.57 16.57 -16.31
C ASP A 222 5.08 16.80 -16.27
N LYS A 223 5.77 16.18 -17.24
CA LYS A 223 7.23 16.31 -17.42
C LYS A 223 7.70 17.76 -17.49
N ASN A 224 7.00 18.60 -18.24
CA ASN A 224 7.40 20.00 -18.45
C ASN A 224 7.22 20.83 -17.16
N ARG A 225 6.20 20.51 -16.39
CA ARG A 225 5.97 21.11 -15.08
C ARG A 225 7.12 20.80 -14.12
N VAL A 226 7.49 19.51 -14.01
CA VAL A 226 8.62 19.10 -13.15
C VAL A 226 9.89 19.80 -13.58
N LYS A 227 10.23 19.77 -14.87
CA LYS A 227 11.43 20.43 -15.40
C LYS A 227 11.45 21.90 -15.04
N LYS A 228 10.38 22.64 -15.34
CA LYS A 228 10.25 24.08 -15.05
C LYS A 228 10.50 24.40 -13.58
N TRP A 229 9.84 23.70 -12.67
CA TRP A 229 9.90 24.00 -11.24
C TRP A 229 11.19 23.51 -10.59
N CYS A 230 11.77 22.43 -11.09
CA CYS A 230 13.08 21.96 -10.69
C CYS A 230 14.19 22.97 -11.10
N GLU A 231 14.18 23.45 -12.34
CA GLU A 231 15.11 24.45 -12.82
C GLU A 231 14.93 25.79 -12.07
N PHE A 232 13.68 26.21 -11.82
CA PHE A 232 13.38 27.38 -11.01
C PHE A 232 13.99 27.25 -9.60
N PHE A 233 13.71 26.16 -8.89
CA PHE A 233 14.20 25.95 -7.53
C PHE A 233 15.74 25.95 -7.50
N LYS A 234 16.37 25.21 -8.41
CA LYS A 234 17.84 25.16 -8.53
C LYS A 234 18.46 26.53 -8.80
N SER A 235 17.82 27.34 -9.64
CA SER A 235 18.31 28.70 -9.97
C SER A 235 18.19 29.64 -8.77
N GLU A 236 17.10 29.56 -7.98
CA GLU A 236 16.95 30.38 -6.78
C GLU A 236 17.98 30.02 -5.68
N VAL A 237 18.30 28.71 -5.56
CA VAL A 237 19.37 28.22 -4.68
C VAL A 237 20.73 28.82 -5.09
N ASP A 238 21.03 28.85 -6.41
CA ASP A 238 22.27 29.45 -6.94
C ASP A 238 22.31 30.96 -6.67
N ARG A 239 21.20 31.66 -6.85
CA ARG A 239 21.11 33.13 -6.57
C ARG A 239 21.42 33.46 -5.11
N LYS A 240 21.11 32.55 -4.20
CA LYS A 240 21.46 32.68 -2.77
C LYS A 240 22.91 32.29 -2.47
N GLY A 241 23.68 31.83 -3.46
CA GLY A 241 25.06 31.35 -3.26
C GLY A 241 25.15 30.02 -2.49
N ILE A 242 24.08 29.28 -2.45
CA ILE A 242 23.99 28.00 -1.70
C ILE A 242 24.44 26.87 -2.62
N LYS A 243 25.33 26.00 -2.13
CA LYS A 243 25.76 24.80 -2.86
C LYS A 243 24.63 23.78 -2.95
N LYS A 244 24.52 23.12 -4.11
CA LYS A 244 23.62 21.99 -4.32
C LYS A 244 24.31 20.83 -5.04
N ASP A 245 23.83 19.61 -4.81
CA ASP A 245 24.26 18.39 -5.51
C ASP A 245 23.02 17.69 -6.08
N VAL A 246 23.00 17.45 -7.40
CA VAL A 246 21.89 16.77 -8.07
C VAL A 246 22.02 15.26 -7.85
N LEU A 247 20.97 14.61 -7.36
CA LEU A 247 20.90 13.16 -7.16
C LEU A 247 20.28 12.48 -8.38
N SER A 248 19.14 12.98 -8.86
CA SER A 248 18.48 12.48 -10.07
C SER A 248 17.59 13.54 -10.70
N ASP A 249 17.54 13.52 -12.03
CA ASP A 249 16.57 14.25 -12.84
C ASP A 249 15.90 13.21 -13.76
N ASP A 250 14.70 12.79 -13.42
CA ASP A 250 13.93 11.78 -14.17
C ASP A 250 12.83 12.45 -14.99
N PHE A 251 13.26 13.24 -16.00
CA PHE A 251 12.39 13.92 -16.96
C PHE A 251 13.03 14.08 -18.35
#